data_8160dd4b888085dddfde51768a920905
#
_entry.id   8160dd4b888085dddfde51768a920905
#
_cell.length_a   1.000
_cell.length_b   1.000
_cell.length_c   1.000
_cell.angle_alpha   90.00
_cell.angle_beta   90.00
_cell.angle_gamma   90.00
#
_symmetry.space_group_name_H-M   'P 1'
#
loop_
_entity.id
_entity.type
_entity.pdbx_description
1 polymer ?
#
loop_
_entity_poly.entity_id
_entity_poly.type
_entity_poly.pdbx_seq_one_letter_code
_entity_poly.pdbx_strand_id
1 'polypeptide(L)'
;MSEKQKERKDVLKSVVVLVVICLLVSTALAVVNHFTAPVSKANAEKRERAAMQDAVPEAASFAPLDAALPDGVVSAYAALDGSGAPLSYLFTVEGKGFGGTIQVLCVIDAGGRIRCCKTMDVSSETTTLGGQTASESYTSQYAGQDEALSGVSAISGA
;
A
#
# COMPACT_ATOMS: atom_id res chain seq x y z
N MET A 1 -53.96 -21.14 -19.47
CA MET A 1 -52.52 -21.16 -19.09
C MET A 1 -52.49 -21.23 -17.54
N SER A 2 -51.93 -22.30 -16.96
CA SER A 2 -52.02 -22.53 -15.52
C SER A 2 -51.25 -21.41 -14.76
N GLU A 3 -51.74 -20.94 -13.61
CA GLU A 3 -51.09 -19.94 -12.75
C GLU A 3 -49.62 -20.27 -12.51
N LYS A 4 -49.28 -21.53 -12.26
CA LYS A 4 -47.90 -22.02 -12.10
C LYS A 4 -47.00 -21.75 -13.31
N GLN A 5 -47.55 -21.70 -14.53
CA GLN A 5 -46.78 -21.38 -15.73
C GLN A 5 -46.52 -19.88 -15.87
N LYS A 6 -47.42 -19.05 -15.38
CA LYS A 6 -47.25 -17.59 -15.33
C LYS A 6 -46.18 -17.20 -14.30
N GLU A 7 -46.27 -17.74 -13.07
CA GLU A 7 -45.29 -17.54 -12.03
C GLU A 7 -43.86 -17.95 -12.47
N ARG A 8 -43.72 -19.11 -13.10
CA ARG A 8 -42.42 -19.57 -13.63
C ARG A 8 -41.85 -18.62 -14.68
N LYS A 9 -42.68 -18.07 -15.55
CA LYS A 9 -42.23 -17.09 -16.56
C LYS A 9 -41.81 -15.77 -15.93
N ASP A 10 -42.53 -15.31 -14.92
CA ASP A 10 -42.22 -14.07 -14.22
C ASP A 10 -40.90 -14.20 -13.42
N VAL A 11 -40.70 -15.34 -12.74
CA VAL A 11 -39.45 -15.66 -12.05
C VAL A 11 -38.30 -15.73 -13.06
N LEU A 12 -38.47 -16.44 -14.19
CA LEU A 12 -37.43 -16.55 -15.21
C LEU A 12 -37.05 -15.18 -15.78
N LYS A 13 -38.06 -14.33 -16.05
CA LYS A 13 -37.86 -12.97 -16.53
C LYS A 13 -37.05 -12.13 -15.53
N SER A 14 -37.37 -12.22 -14.22
CA SER A 14 -36.64 -11.51 -13.18
C SER A 14 -35.19 -11.98 -13.08
N VAL A 15 -34.93 -13.28 -13.16
CA VAL A 15 -33.59 -13.85 -13.19
C VAL A 15 -32.79 -13.37 -14.40
N VAL A 16 -33.38 -13.39 -15.59
CA VAL A 16 -32.72 -12.91 -16.81
C VAL A 16 -32.37 -11.43 -16.71
N VAL A 17 -33.30 -10.60 -16.23
CA VAL A 17 -33.03 -9.16 -16.03
C VAL A 17 -31.87 -8.95 -15.02
N LEU A 18 -31.87 -9.69 -13.91
CA LEU A 18 -30.79 -9.60 -12.94
C LEU A 18 -29.44 -9.98 -13.54
N VAL A 19 -29.37 -11.10 -14.28
CA VAL A 19 -28.15 -11.55 -14.96
C VAL A 19 -27.64 -10.49 -15.95
N VAL A 20 -28.55 -9.91 -16.74
CA VAL A 20 -28.17 -8.84 -17.71
C VAL A 20 -27.58 -7.63 -16.98
N ILE A 21 -28.23 -7.18 -15.90
CA ILE A 21 -27.71 -6.05 -15.11
C ILE A 21 -26.33 -6.37 -14.53
N CYS A 22 -26.15 -7.56 -13.94
CA CYS A 22 -24.86 -7.99 -13.40
C CYS A 22 -23.77 -8.01 -14.48
N LEU A 23 -24.07 -8.52 -15.67
CA LEU A 23 -23.12 -8.55 -16.79
C LEU A 23 -22.74 -7.13 -17.26
N LEU A 24 -23.72 -6.24 -17.39
CA LEU A 24 -23.46 -4.86 -17.78
C LEU A 24 -22.58 -4.14 -16.78
N VAL A 25 -22.90 -4.24 -15.48
CA VAL A 25 -22.12 -3.60 -14.42
C VAL A 25 -20.72 -4.19 -14.34
N SER A 26 -20.59 -5.53 -14.38
CA SER A 26 -19.28 -6.19 -14.33
C SER A 26 -18.39 -5.80 -15.52
N THR A 27 -18.97 -5.72 -16.71
CA THR A 27 -18.27 -5.30 -17.92
C THR A 27 -17.81 -3.84 -17.81
N ALA A 28 -18.70 -2.95 -17.35
CA ALA A 28 -18.35 -1.54 -17.16
C ALA A 28 -17.20 -1.38 -16.14
N LEU A 29 -17.25 -2.10 -15.02
CA LEU A 29 -16.18 -2.09 -14.01
C LEU A 29 -14.86 -2.64 -14.58
N ALA A 30 -14.90 -3.73 -15.34
CA ALA A 30 -13.71 -4.31 -15.98
C ALA A 30 -13.05 -3.33 -16.96
N VAL A 31 -13.85 -2.63 -17.76
CA VAL A 31 -13.36 -1.61 -18.69
C VAL A 31 -12.70 -0.46 -17.93
N VAL A 32 -13.37 0.10 -16.92
CA VAL A 32 -12.80 1.18 -16.10
C VAL A 32 -11.49 0.71 -15.44
N ASN A 33 -11.47 -0.46 -14.83
CA ASN A 33 -10.28 -1.00 -14.20
C ASN A 33 -9.12 -1.18 -15.18
N HIS A 34 -9.39 -1.65 -16.40
CA HIS A 34 -8.38 -1.82 -17.44
C HIS A 34 -7.62 -0.52 -17.76
N PHE A 35 -8.33 0.62 -17.81
CA PHE A 35 -7.72 1.92 -18.06
C PHE A 35 -7.10 2.55 -16.79
N THR A 36 -7.67 2.28 -15.62
CA THR A 36 -7.26 2.93 -14.38
C THR A 36 -6.07 2.22 -13.71
N ALA A 37 -6.00 0.89 -13.79
CA ALA A 37 -4.95 0.11 -13.13
C ALA A 37 -3.51 0.53 -13.53
N PRO A 38 -3.17 0.73 -14.83
CA PRO A 38 -1.81 1.15 -15.19
C PRO A 38 -1.47 2.55 -14.69
N VAL A 39 -2.45 3.46 -14.67
CA VAL A 39 -2.26 4.83 -14.15
C VAL A 39 -2.07 4.80 -12.63
N SER A 40 -2.86 3.99 -11.92
CA SER A 40 -2.73 3.80 -10.48
C SER A 40 -1.35 3.25 -10.11
N LYS A 41 -0.88 2.22 -10.84
CA LYS A 41 0.45 1.64 -10.64
C LYS A 41 1.57 2.68 -10.87
N ALA A 42 1.52 3.41 -11.97
CA ALA A 42 2.50 4.45 -12.27
C ALA A 42 2.52 5.57 -11.22
N ASN A 43 1.37 5.93 -10.67
CA ASN A 43 1.28 6.92 -9.59
C ASN A 43 1.81 6.36 -8.26
N ALA A 44 1.61 5.07 -7.97
CA ALA A 44 2.19 4.42 -6.79
C ALA A 44 3.73 4.41 -6.87
N GLU A 45 4.30 4.01 -8.00
CA GLU A 45 5.75 4.04 -8.23
C GLU A 45 6.34 5.45 -8.12
N LYS A 46 5.64 6.48 -8.63
CA LYS A 46 6.07 7.87 -8.47
C LYS A 46 6.06 8.32 -7.02
N ARG A 47 5.02 7.95 -6.26
CA ARG A 47 4.93 8.27 -4.83
C ARG A 47 6.03 7.58 -4.04
N GLU A 48 6.31 6.30 -4.33
CA GLU A 48 7.40 5.56 -3.70
C GLU A 48 8.75 6.23 -3.96
N ARG A 49 9.06 6.56 -5.20
CA ARG A 49 10.31 7.27 -5.55
C ARG A 49 10.43 8.63 -4.89
N ALA A 50 9.34 9.39 -4.83
CA ALA A 50 9.33 10.67 -4.14
C ALA A 50 9.55 10.50 -2.63
N ALA A 51 8.93 9.49 -2.03
CA ALA A 51 9.11 9.18 -0.61
C ALA A 51 10.54 8.73 -0.30
N MET A 52 11.18 7.93 -1.17
CA MET A 52 12.58 7.53 -1.04
C MET A 52 13.52 8.75 -1.10
N GLN A 53 13.32 9.63 -2.08
CA GLN A 53 14.13 10.84 -2.24
C GLN A 53 13.97 11.82 -1.06
N ASP A 54 12.77 11.92 -0.51
CA ASP A 54 12.48 12.75 0.66
C ASP A 54 13.07 12.14 1.96
N ALA A 55 13.09 10.80 2.05
CA ALA A 55 13.64 10.08 3.20
C ALA A 55 15.18 10.06 3.22
N VAL A 56 15.82 10.07 2.05
CA VAL A 56 17.29 10.06 1.89
C VAL A 56 17.69 11.09 0.82
N PRO A 57 17.61 12.39 1.14
CA PRO A 57 17.88 13.45 0.15
C PRO A 57 19.33 13.48 -0.32
N GLU A 58 20.28 12.92 0.46
CA GLU A 58 21.68 12.79 0.11
C GLU A 58 21.98 11.67 -0.91
N ALA A 59 21.03 10.80 -1.23
CA ALA A 59 21.22 9.73 -2.19
C ALA A 59 21.29 10.27 -3.62
N ALA A 60 22.32 9.85 -4.34
CA ALA A 60 22.47 10.16 -5.77
C ALA A 60 21.60 9.23 -6.64
N SER A 61 21.37 7.98 -6.20
CA SER A 61 20.55 7.00 -6.88
C SER A 61 20.00 5.93 -5.94
N PHE A 62 18.98 5.19 -6.42
CA PHE A 62 18.40 4.07 -5.70
C PHE A 62 18.50 2.83 -6.58
N ALA A 63 19.17 1.79 -6.10
CA ALA A 63 19.32 0.51 -6.77
C ALA A 63 18.41 -0.55 -6.13
N PRO A 64 17.60 -1.28 -6.91
CA PRO A 64 16.79 -2.37 -6.35
C PRO A 64 17.72 -3.46 -5.80
N LEU A 65 17.32 -4.07 -4.71
CA LEU A 65 18.01 -5.22 -4.12
C LEU A 65 17.41 -6.51 -4.70
N ASP A 66 18.22 -7.27 -5.44
CA ASP A 66 17.88 -8.60 -5.96
C ASP A 66 18.03 -9.65 -4.84
N ALA A 67 17.12 -9.63 -3.87
CA ALA A 67 17.07 -10.61 -2.79
C ALA A 67 15.66 -11.20 -2.67
N ALA A 68 15.56 -12.42 -2.17
CA ALA A 68 14.27 -12.96 -1.78
C ALA A 68 13.72 -12.13 -0.62
N LEU A 69 12.63 -11.40 -0.86
CA LEU A 69 12.03 -10.55 0.14
C LEU A 69 11.18 -11.40 1.10
N PRO A 70 11.26 -11.17 2.40
CA PRO A 70 10.39 -11.83 3.36
C PRO A 70 8.94 -11.38 3.21
N ASP A 71 8.01 -12.15 3.78
CA ASP A 71 6.58 -11.83 3.77
C ASP A 71 6.32 -10.43 4.36
N GLY A 72 5.49 -9.66 3.68
CA GLY A 72 5.17 -8.28 4.05
C GLY A 72 6.13 -7.23 3.52
N VAL A 73 7.27 -7.60 2.93
CA VAL A 73 8.16 -6.67 2.24
C VAL A 73 7.83 -6.63 0.75
N VAL A 74 7.44 -5.47 0.25
CA VAL A 74 6.98 -5.27 -1.14
C VAL A 74 8.15 -4.90 -2.05
N SER A 75 9.06 -4.07 -1.56
CA SER A 75 10.23 -3.62 -2.31
C SER A 75 11.41 -3.34 -1.38
N ALA A 76 12.61 -3.46 -1.92
CA ALA A 76 13.84 -3.15 -1.22
C ALA A 76 14.82 -2.44 -2.16
N TYR A 77 15.46 -1.39 -1.67
CA TYR A 77 16.43 -0.58 -2.41
C TYR A 77 17.65 -0.26 -1.55
N ALA A 78 18.79 -0.09 -2.20
CA ALA A 78 19.95 0.56 -1.61
C ALA A 78 19.99 2.02 -2.09
N ALA A 79 20.08 2.97 -1.17
CA ALA A 79 20.41 4.35 -1.48
C ALA A 79 21.90 4.47 -1.67
N LEU A 80 22.35 4.95 -2.83
CA LEU A 80 23.77 5.05 -3.18
C LEU A 80 24.19 6.52 -3.21
N ASP A 81 25.41 6.78 -2.79
CA ASP A 81 26.05 8.07 -2.95
C ASP A 81 26.56 8.31 -4.38
N GLY A 82 27.18 9.46 -4.63
CA GLY A 82 27.74 9.80 -5.94
C GLY A 82 28.91 8.91 -6.39
N SER A 83 29.48 8.11 -5.48
CA SER A 83 30.53 7.13 -5.78
C SER A 83 29.99 5.72 -6.01
N GLY A 84 28.68 5.50 -5.78
CA GLY A 84 28.02 4.20 -5.85
C GLY A 84 28.11 3.38 -4.56
N ALA A 85 28.59 3.98 -3.45
CA ALA A 85 28.62 3.32 -2.15
C ALA A 85 27.24 3.41 -1.46
N PRO A 86 26.79 2.35 -0.75
CA PRO A 86 25.51 2.35 -0.06
C PRO A 86 25.54 3.27 1.17
N LEU A 87 24.58 4.19 1.23
CA LEU A 87 24.35 5.09 2.36
C LEU A 87 23.36 4.49 3.37
N SER A 88 22.32 3.85 2.85
CA SER A 88 21.25 3.24 3.64
C SER A 88 20.45 2.25 2.78
N TYR A 89 19.63 1.46 3.45
CA TYR A 89 18.73 0.50 2.82
C TYR A 89 17.29 0.92 3.07
N LEU A 90 16.46 0.84 2.05
CA LEU A 90 15.07 1.23 2.11
C LEU A 90 14.21 0.01 1.85
N PHE A 91 13.24 -0.22 2.73
CA PHE A 91 12.28 -1.32 2.62
C PHE A 91 10.88 -0.75 2.66
N THR A 92 10.09 -1.05 1.62
CA THR A 92 8.65 -0.82 1.66
C THR A 92 7.99 -2.06 2.23
N VAL A 93 7.40 -1.92 3.39
CA VAL A 93 6.65 -2.99 4.06
C VAL A 93 5.17 -2.70 4.00
N GLU A 94 4.35 -3.75 3.93
CA GLU A 94 2.90 -3.61 3.96
C GLU A 94 2.28 -4.39 5.10
N GLY A 95 1.22 -3.82 5.66
CA GLY A 95 0.41 -4.43 6.69
C GLY A 95 -1.07 -4.20 6.43
N LYS A 96 -1.90 -5.07 6.99
CA LYS A 96 -3.34 -4.95 6.87
C LYS A 96 -3.85 -3.91 7.86
N GLY A 97 -4.41 -2.81 7.35
CA GLY A 97 -5.17 -1.84 8.10
C GLY A 97 -6.67 -2.19 8.15
N PHE A 98 -7.48 -1.30 8.74
CA PHE A 98 -8.93 -1.47 8.80
C PHE A 98 -9.59 -1.17 7.45
N GLY A 99 -9.20 -0.09 6.79
CA GLY A 99 -9.75 0.35 5.50
C GLY A 99 -9.05 -0.26 4.29
N GLY A 100 -7.85 -0.82 4.46
CA GLY A 100 -7.06 -1.39 3.36
C GLY A 100 -5.66 -1.78 3.77
N THR A 101 -4.78 -1.93 2.79
CA THR A 101 -3.36 -2.17 3.03
C THR A 101 -2.65 -0.85 3.30
N ILE A 102 -1.90 -0.80 4.39
CA ILE A 102 -1.03 0.33 4.73
C ILE A 102 0.39 -0.02 4.32
N GLN A 103 1.05 0.87 3.59
CA GLN A 103 2.45 0.74 3.21
C GLN A 103 3.31 1.72 4.01
N VAL A 104 4.44 1.24 4.51
CA VAL A 104 5.40 2.02 5.27
C VAL A 104 6.78 1.86 4.64
N LEU A 105 7.40 2.98 4.30
CA LEU A 105 8.79 3.04 3.88
C LEU A 105 9.67 3.14 5.13
N CYS A 106 10.51 2.15 5.36
CA CYS A 106 11.51 2.13 6.44
C CYS A 106 12.89 2.32 5.85
N VAL A 107 13.65 3.26 6.38
CA VAL A 107 15.05 3.50 6.03
C VAL A 107 15.94 2.99 7.15
N ILE A 108 16.86 2.10 6.82
CA ILE A 108 17.78 1.45 7.77
C ILE A 108 19.21 1.81 7.40
N ASP A 109 20.02 2.19 8.37
CA ASP A 109 21.44 2.46 8.16
C ASP A 109 22.28 1.16 8.04
N ALA A 110 23.55 1.31 7.71
CA ALA A 110 24.47 0.18 7.59
C ALA A 110 24.72 -0.55 8.94
N GLY A 111 24.34 0.05 10.05
CA GLY A 111 24.42 -0.55 11.39
C GLY A 111 23.15 -1.31 11.81
N GLY A 112 22.13 -1.38 10.93
CA GLY A 112 20.86 -2.05 11.22
C GLY A 112 19.89 -1.22 12.05
N ARG A 113 20.11 0.09 12.21
CA ARG A 113 19.21 0.98 12.94
C ARG A 113 18.28 1.72 11.99
N ILE A 114 17.04 1.89 12.41
CA ILE A 114 16.04 2.67 11.67
C ILE A 114 16.42 4.14 11.70
N ARG A 115 16.66 4.73 10.54
CA ARG A 115 16.86 6.18 10.38
C ARG A 115 15.54 6.95 10.45
N CYS A 116 14.56 6.46 9.69
CA CYS A 116 13.20 6.99 9.69
C CYS A 116 12.22 5.96 9.13
N CYS A 117 10.95 6.13 9.49
CA CYS A 117 9.82 5.46 8.86
C CYS A 117 8.85 6.49 8.33
N LYS A 118 8.26 6.22 7.16
CA LYS A 118 7.27 7.08 6.52
C LYS A 118 6.09 6.25 6.05
N THR A 119 4.92 6.50 6.61
CA THR A 119 3.68 5.87 6.14
C THR A 119 3.26 6.54 4.84
N MET A 120 3.01 5.73 3.79
CA MET A 120 2.85 6.24 2.43
C MET A 120 1.44 6.68 2.12
N ASP A 121 0.46 5.79 2.24
CA ASP A 121 -0.94 6.09 1.91
C ASP A 121 -1.86 5.55 2.99
N VAL A 122 -2.58 6.44 3.63
CA VAL A 122 -3.58 6.15 4.67
C VAL A 122 -4.96 6.69 4.30
N SER A 123 -5.18 7.00 3.02
CA SER A 123 -6.42 7.63 2.54
C SER A 123 -7.66 6.75 2.75
N SER A 124 -7.49 5.42 2.83
CA SER A 124 -8.53 4.45 3.13
C SER A 124 -8.77 4.24 4.62
N GLU A 125 -7.90 4.77 5.48
CA GLU A 125 -7.98 4.59 6.92
C GLU A 125 -8.81 5.67 7.62
N THR A 126 -9.28 5.35 8.82
CA THR A 126 -9.97 6.33 9.68
C THR A 126 -9.00 7.41 10.10
N THR A 127 -9.31 8.67 9.83
CA THR A 127 -8.42 9.82 10.07
C THR A 127 -7.97 9.95 11.54
N THR A 128 -8.83 9.55 12.47
CA THR A 128 -8.59 9.66 13.91
C THR A 128 -7.83 8.48 14.53
N LEU A 129 -7.67 7.38 13.78
CA LEU A 129 -6.98 6.17 14.23
C LEU A 129 -5.88 5.79 13.24
N GLY A 130 -6.19 5.01 12.21
CA GLY A 130 -5.20 4.55 11.22
C GLY A 130 -4.49 5.68 10.49
N GLY A 131 -5.17 6.81 10.22
CA GLY A 131 -4.57 8.00 9.62
C GLY A 131 -3.49 8.66 10.47
N GLN A 132 -3.50 8.46 11.80
CA GLN A 132 -2.46 9.00 12.69
C GLN A 132 -1.10 8.32 12.50
N THR A 133 -1.05 7.13 11.91
CA THR A 133 0.21 6.43 11.60
C THR A 133 1.09 7.22 10.63
N ALA A 134 0.51 8.14 9.85
CA ALA A 134 1.25 9.03 8.95
C ALA A 134 1.76 10.31 9.64
N SER A 135 1.38 10.56 10.90
CA SER A 135 1.85 11.75 11.61
C SER A 135 3.33 11.65 11.98
N GLU A 136 4.02 12.77 11.90
CA GLU A 136 5.44 12.86 12.28
C GLU A 136 5.64 12.49 13.75
N SER A 137 4.71 12.85 14.63
CA SER A 137 4.74 12.49 16.04
C SER A 137 4.71 10.97 16.29
N TYR A 138 4.06 10.22 15.40
CA TYR A 138 4.02 8.76 15.48
C TYR A 138 5.25 8.14 14.81
N THR A 139 5.61 8.57 13.62
CA THR A 139 6.70 7.98 12.85
C THR A 139 8.09 8.28 13.44
N SER A 140 8.26 9.40 14.12
CA SER A 140 9.52 9.77 14.76
C SER A 140 9.97 8.81 15.88
N GLN A 141 9.05 8.08 16.52
CA GLN A 141 9.40 7.12 17.57
C GLN A 141 10.23 5.93 17.06
N TYR A 142 10.22 5.67 15.75
CA TYR A 142 11.01 4.61 15.14
C TYR A 142 12.48 5.00 14.92
N ALA A 143 12.80 6.31 14.90
CA ALA A 143 14.15 6.77 14.64
C ALA A 143 15.13 6.30 15.74
N GLY A 144 16.25 5.69 15.31
CA GLY A 144 17.25 5.13 16.19
C GLY A 144 16.91 3.78 16.83
N GLN A 145 15.72 3.25 16.59
CA GLN A 145 15.33 1.92 17.05
C GLN A 145 16.09 0.83 16.29
N ASP A 146 16.24 -0.31 16.94
CA ASP A 146 16.74 -1.56 16.37
C ASP A 146 15.61 -2.57 16.15
N GLU A 147 15.95 -3.81 15.88
CA GLU A 147 15.01 -4.91 15.63
C GLU A 147 14.03 -5.17 16.78
N ALA A 148 14.39 -4.79 18.01
CA ALA A 148 13.55 -5.02 19.19
C ALA A 148 12.37 -4.04 19.31
N LEU A 149 12.45 -2.87 18.66
CA LEU A 149 11.42 -1.81 18.68
C LEU A 149 10.90 -1.46 20.09
N SER A 150 11.78 -1.55 21.10
CA SER A 150 11.40 -1.47 22.51
C SER A 150 10.86 -0.10 22.94
N GLY A 151 11.14 0.95 22.15
CA GLY A 151 10.68 2.33 22.39
C GLY A 151 9.41 2.72 21.66
N VAL A 152 8.79 1.79 20.90
CA VAL A 152 7.64 2.10 20.04
C VAL A 152 6.34 1.82 20.77
N SER A 153 5.43 2.81 20.73
CA SER A 153 4.09 2.72 21.31
C SER A 153 3.02 2.59 20.22
N ALA A 154 2.03 1.73 20.45
CA ALA A 154 0.87 1.62 19.57
C ALA A 154 -0.08 2.81 19.73
N ILE A 155 -0.84 3.12 18.68
CA ILE A 155 -1.94 4.07 18.75
C ILE A 155 -3.08 3.42 19.54
N SER A 156 -3.52 4.08 20.61
CA SER A 156 -4.61 3.58 21.46
C SER A 156 -5.92 3.48 20.68
N GLY A 157 -6.53 2.32 20.67
CA GLY A 157 -7.81 2.05 20.01
C GLY A 157 -7.71 1.70 18.51
N ALA A 158 -6.50 1.53 18.00
CA ALA A 158 -6.27 1.05 16.63
C ALA A 158 -6.11 -0.47 16.60
#